data_90eeec0f2142aef396c3bb05348872a0
#
_entry.id   90eeec0f2142aef396c3bb05348872a0
#
_cell.length_a   1.000
_cell.length_b   1.000
_cell.length_c   1.000
_cell.angle_alpha   90.00
_cell.angle_beta   90.00
_cell.angle_gamma   90.00
#
_symmetry.space_group_name_H-M   'P 1'
#
loop_
_entity.id
_entity.type
_entity.pdbx_description
1 polymer ?
#
loop_
_entity_poly.entity_id
_entity_poly.type
_entity_poly.pdbx_seq_one_letter_code
_entity_poly.pdbx_strand_id
1 'polypeptide(L)'
;MENVVSLQNVVRTYIMGDNEVRALRGVSFDIEQGEFVSIMGPSGSGKSTCMNMIGCLDRPTSGIVKINGRETALMTEKELAVLRNKTVGFVFQQYHLISAMNILENVMLPLKYQKVDRAVRIEKAKAALEAVGLGERIHHKPHELSGGQKQRVAIARAMVTEPKILLADEPTGALDTETGKQVMEMFRKINNEQNTTIIIVTHDPRIGESTERCIKILDGQIVTE
;
A
#
# COMPACT_ATOMS: atom_id res chain seq x y z
N MET A 1 10.05 5.11 19.37
CA MET A 1 8.90 5.33 18.44
C MET A 1 8.09 4.04 18.39
N GLU A 2 6.82 4.08 17.99
CA GLU A 2 5.96 2.88 17.98
C GLU A 2 6.09 2.18 16.62
N ASN A 3 6.36 0.86 16.63
CA ASN A 3 6.42 0.07 15.40
C ASN A 3 5.01 -0.11 14.84
N VAL A 4 4.77 0.42 13.64
CA VAL A 4 3.49 0.24 12.94
C VAL A 4 3.43 -1.09 12.17
N VAL A 5 4.61 -1.60 11.78
CA VAL A 5 4.79 -2.94 11.19
C VAL A 5 5.89 -3.66 11.97
N SER A 6 5.66 -4.93 12.31
CA SER A 6 6.68 -5.82 12.87
C SER A 6 6.53 -7.22 12.27
N LEU A 7 7.58 -7.71 11.63
CA LEU A 7 7.72 -9.07 11.14
C LEU A 7 8.82 -9.78 11.93
N GLN A 8 8.53 -10.97 12.48
CA GLN A 8 9.48 -11.74 13.28
C GLN A 8 9.54 -13.18 12.77
N ASN A 9 10.66 -13.56 12.16
CA ASN A 9 10.92 -14.88 11.57
C ASN A 9 9.78 -15.37 10.66
N VAL A 10 9.25 -14.47 9.81
CA VAL A 10 8.07 -14.74 8.98
C VAL A 10 8.43 -15.67 7.84
N VAL A 11 7.76 -16.81 7.79
CA VAL A 11 7.81 -17.79 6.70
C VAL A 11 6.50 -17.81 5.97
N ARG A 12 6.51 -17.81 4.65
CA ARG A 12 5.35 -18.07 3.82
C ARG A 12 5.64 -19.10 2.75
N THR A 13 4.91 -20.18 2.80
CA THR A 13 4.99 -21.30 1.84
C THR A 13 3.65 -21.44 1.14
N TYR A 14 3.67 -21.52 -0.18
CA TYR A 14 2.51 -21.84 -1.01
C TYR A 14 2.64 -23.28 -1.54
N ILE A 15 1.54 -24.03 -1.50
CA ILE A 15 1.45 -25.37 -2.07
C ILE A 15 0.77 -25.23 -3.44
N MET A 16 1.47 -25.60 -4.49
CA MET A 16 0.99 -25.54 -5.88
C MET A 16 1.05 -26.94 -6.49
N GLY A 17 -0.04 -27.71 -6.33
CA GLY A 17 -0.03 -29.15 -6.65
C GLY A 17 0.93 -29.88 -5.73
N ASP A 18 1.89 -30.61 -6.31
CA ASP A 18 2.92 -31.35 -5.56
C ASP A 18 4.16 -30.50 -5.24
N ASN A 19 4.18 -29.22 -5.67
CA ASN A 19 5.33 -28.33 -5.45
C ASN A 19 5.11 -27.40 -4.26
N GLU A 20 6.15 -27.24 -3.46
CA GLU A 20 6.21 -26.28 -2.36
C GLU A 20 7.09 -25.10 -2.75
N VAL A 21 6.51 -23.88 -2.72
CA VAL A 21 7.20 -22.62 -3.00
C VAL A 21 7.33 -21.81 -1.72
N ARG A 22 8.55 -21.72 -1.18
CA ARG A 22 8.85 -20.89 0.00
C ARG A 22 9.14 -19.47 -0.42
N ALA A 23 8.08 -18.65 -0.43
CA ALA A 23 8.16 -17.26 -0.86
C ALA A 23 8.83 -16.34 0.18
N LEU A 24 8.69 -16.64 1.47
CA LEU A 24 9.44 -15.99 2.56
C LEU A 24 10.07 -17.05 3.45
N ARG A 25 11.32 -16.82 3.86
CA ARG A 25 12.19 -17.81 4.53
C ARG A 25 12.77 -17.27 5.84
N GLY A 26 11.91 -16.75 6.73
CA GLY A 26 12.34 -16.22 8.04
C GLY A 26 12.66 -14.72 8.00
N VAL A 27 11.82 -13.93 7.35
CA VAL A 27 11.98 -12.47 7.24
C VAL A 27 11.68 -11.80 8.58
N SER A 28 12.58 -10.91 9.03
CA SER A 28 12.42 -10.13 10.26
C SER A 28 12.82 -8.67 10.04
N PHE A 29 11.92 -7.74 10.30
CA PHE A 29 12.17 -6.31 10.36
C PHE A 29 11.00 -5.58 11.02
N ASP A 30 11.28 -4.37 11.47
CA ASP A 30 10.29 -3.43 12.00
C ASP A 30 10.25 -2.19 11.13
N ILE A 31 9.09 -1.53 11.07
CA ILE A 31 8.91 -0.20 10.47
C ILE A 31 8.20 0.67 11.49
N GLU A 32 8.80 1.82 11.79
CA GLU A 32 8.25 2.80 12.72
C GLU A 32 7.17 3.69 12.07
N GLN A 33 6.30 4.25 12.89
CA GLN A 33 5.29 5.20 12.42
C GLN A 33 5.99 6.43 11.82
N GLY A 34 5.58 6.82 10.60
CA GLY A 34 6.10 7.97 9.88
C GLY A 34 7.34 7.69 9.02
N GLU A 35 7.92 6.47 9.03
CA GLU A 35 9.04 6.15 8.12
C GLU A 35 8.61 6.17 6.64
N PHE A 36 9.55 6.55 5.77
CA PHE A 36 9.44 6.43 4.32
C PHE A 36 10.41 5.35 3.82
N VAL A 37 9.90 4.13 3.62
CA VAL A 37 10.69 2.91 3.39
C VAL A 37 10.41 2.32 2.02
N SER A 38 11.43 1.74 1.39
CA SER A 38 11.28 0.86 0.22
C SER A 38 11.57 -0.60 0.56
N ILE A 39 10.84 -1.52 -0.09
CA ILE A 39 11.13 -2.96 -0.10
C ILE A 39 11.56 -3.30 -1.53
N MET A 40 12.81 -3.68 -1.69
CA MET A 40 13.43 -3.91 -2.99
C MET A 40 13.89 -5.35 -3.19
N GLY A 41 14.02 -5.73 -4.45
CA GLY A 41 14.57 -7.02 -4.88
C GLY A 41 14.13 -7.40 -6.29
N PRO A 42 14.74 -8.41 -6.90
CA PRO A 42 14.36 -8.86 -8.24
C PRO A 42 12.95 -9.46 -8.28
N SER A 43 12.44 -9.71 -9.48
CA SER A 43 11.17 -10.43 -9.64
C SER A 43 11.26 -11.82 -8.99
N GLY A 44 10.20 -12.23 -8.28
CA GLY A 44 10.15 -13.52 -7.58
C GLY A 44 10.89 -13.56 -6.23
N SER A 45 11.51 -12.47 -5.78
CA SER A 45 12.25 -12.45 -4.51
C SER A 45 11.40 -12.55 -3.24
N GLY A 46 10.07 -12.42 -3.33
CA GLY A 46 9.16 -12.45 -2.18
C GLY A 46 8.57 -11.10 -1.79
N LYS A 47 8.88 -10.00 -2.49
CA LYS A 47 8.36 -8.64 -2.18
C LYS A 47 6.85 -8.56 -2.10
N SER A 48 6.14 -9.05 -3.12
CA SER A 48 4.68 -9.04 -3.15
C SER A 48 4.07 -9.90 -2.03
N THR A 49 4.73 -11.01 -1.69
CA THR A 49 4.33 -11.83 -0.53
C THR A 49 4.51 -11.05 0.78
N CYS A 50 5.64 -10.37 0.94
CA CYS A 50 5.91 -9.51 2.09
C CYS A 50 4.86 -8.37 2.17
N MET A 51 4.57 -7.73 1.04
CA MET A 51 3.53 -6.71 0.92
C MET A 51 2.15 -7.25 1.35
N ASN A 52 1.79 -8.46 0.94
CA ASN A 52 0.53 -9.10 1.32
C ASN A 52 0.44 -9.36 2.84
N MET A 53 1.56 -9.70 3.50
CA MET A 53 1.61 -9.82 4.97
C MET A 53 1.33 -8.47 5.64
N ILE A 54 2.05 -7.42 5.22
CA ILE A 54 1.88 -6.05 5.75
C ILE A 54 0.47 -5.53 5.48
N GLY A 55 -0.05 -5.82 4.31
CA GLY A 55 -1.39 -5.41 3.88
C GLY A 55 -2.54 -6.20 4.51
N CYS A 56 -2.28 -7.17 5.37
CA CYS A 56 -3.30 -8.09 5.91
C CYS A 56 -4.14 -8.77 4.81
N LEU A 57 -3.51 -9.09 3.67
CA LEU A 57 -4.13 -9.79 2.54
C LEU A 57 -3.86 -11.30 2.58
N ASP A 58 -2.82 -11.70 3.30
CA ASP A 58 -2.43 -13.10 3.48
C ASP A 58 -1.89 -13.31 4.91
N ARG A 59 -1.70 -14.57 5.31
CA ARG A 59 -1.21 -14.96 6.63
C ARG A 59 0.14 -15.67 6.52
N PRO A 60 1.03 -15.52 7.50
CA PRO A 60 2.26 -16.29 7.53
C PRO A 60 1.97 -17.79 7.74
N THR A 61 2.82 -18.65 7.18
CA THR A 61 2.84 -20.08 7.50
C THR A 61 3.40 -20.31 8.90
N SER A 62 4.40 -19.49 9.28
CA SER A 62 4.95 -19.42 10.64
C SER A 62 5.61 -18.06 10.88
N GLY A 63 5.97 -17.78 12.13
CA GLY A 63 6.45 -16.46 12.55
C GLY A 63 5.32 -15.52 12.93
N ILE A 64 5.67 -14.30 13.29
CA ILE A 64 4.72 -13.31 13.82
C ILE A 64 4.69 -12.08 12.91
N VAL A 65 3.49 -11.66 12.53
CA VAL A 65 3.23 -10.40 11.82
C VAL A 65 2.34 -9.54 12.71
N LYS A 66 2.82 -8.36 13.09
CA LYS A 66 2.03 -7.36 13.81
C LYS A 66 1.85 -6.11 12.96
N ILE A 67 0.60 -5.65 12.85
CA ILE A 67 0.23 -4.41 12.18
C ILE A 67 -0.48 -3.52 13.18
N ASN A 68 0.07 -2.33 13.38
CA ASN A 68 -0.41 -1.38 14.39
C ASN A 68 -0.57 -2.04 15.78
N GLY A 69 0.46 -2.78 16.21
CA GLY A 69 0.52 -3.51 17.48
C GLY A 69 -0.33 -4.79 17.56
N ARG A 70 -1.11 -5.14 16.53
CA ARG A 70 -2.02 -6.29 16.53
C ARG A 70 -1.45 -7.45 15.73
N GLU A 71 -1.40 -8.66 16.32
CA GLU A 71 -0.92 -9.88 15.67
C GLU A 71 -1.96 -10.42 14.69
N THR A 72 -1.61 -10.47 13.40
CA THR A 72 -2.56 -10.80 12.32
C THR A 72 -2.95 -12.27 12.29
N ALA A 73 -2.07 -13.19 12.73
CA ALA A 73 -2.32 -14.64 12.72
C ALA A 73 -3.48 -15.05 13.64
N LEU A 74 -3.70 -14.28 14.73
CA LEU A 74 -4.73 -14.55 15.73
C LEU A 74 -6.11 -13.97 15.36
N MET A 75 -6.21 -13.21 14.27
CA MET A 75 -7.42 -12.48 13.88
C MET A 75 -8.29 -13.30 12.95
N THR A 76 -9.60 -13.15 13.06
CA THR A 76 -10.56 -13.65 12.08
C THR A 76 -10.46 -12.84 10.77
N GLU A 77 -10.98 -13.38 9.65
CA GLU A 77 -11.03 -12.66 8.36
C GLU A 77 -11.76 -11.31 8.46
N LYS A 78 -12.82 -11.26 9.25
CA LYS A 78 -13.57 -10.03 9.50
C LYS A 78 -12.73 -8.98 10.24
N GLU A 79 -11.97 -9.39 11.23
CA GLU A 79 -11.08 -8.51 11.99
C GLU A 79 -9.92 -8.02 11.14
N LEU A 80 -9.32 -8.91 10.31
CA LEU A 80 -8.29 -8.52 9.33
C LEU A 80 -8.83 -7.50 8.33
N ALA A 81 -10.04 -7.71 7.80
CA ALA A 81 -10.66 -6.76 6.87
C ALA A 81 -10.90 -5.38 7.51
N VAL A 82 -11.31 -5.35 8.79
CA VAL A 82 -11.48 -4.10 9.55
C VAL A 82 -10.14 -3.44 9.82
N LEU A 83 -9.12 -4.21 10.25
CA LEU A 83 -7.76 -3.69 10.49
C LEU A 83 -7.19 -3.09 9.20
N ARG A 84 -7.23 -3.84 8.10
CA ARG A 84 -6.77 -3.41 6.79
C ARG A 84 -7.44 -2.09 6.35
N ASN A 85 -8.77 -2.04 6.38
CA ASN A 85 -9.53 -0.87 5.94
C ASN A 85 -9.26 0.39 6.77
N LYS A 86 -8.92 0.25 8.06
CA LYS A 86 -8.63 1.37 8.96
C LYS A 86 -7.17 1.80 8.99
N THR A 87 -6.25 0.86 8.66
CA THR A 87 -4.83 1.06 8.92
C THR A 87 -4.02 1.17 7.65
N VAL A 88 -4.46 0.52 6.55
CA VAL A 88 -3.65 0.40 5.33
C VAL A 88 -4.40 0.98 4.14
N GLY A 89 -3.80 1.97 3.48
CA GLY A 89 -4.18 2.42 2.15
C GLY A 89 -3.33 1.70 1.09
N PHE A 90 -3.94 1.28 -0.02
CA PHE A 90 -3.24 0.58 -1.10
C PHE A 90 -3.18 1.42 -2.38
N VAL A 91 -2.00 1.48 -2.98
CA VAL A 91 -1.74 2.04 -4.30
C VAL A 91 -1.05 1.00 -5.15
N PHE A 92 -1.60 0.68 -6.33
CA PHE A 92 -1.09 -0.36 -7.22
C PHE A 92 -0.63 0.22 -8.56
N GLN A 93 0.27 -0.47 -9.24
CA GLN A 93 0.76 -0.12 -10.56
C GLN A 93 -0.36 0.01 -11.59
N GLN A 94 -1.37 -0.87 -11.56
CA GLN A 94 -2.52 -0.86 -12.46
C GLN A 94 -3.72 -0.08 -11.93
N TYR A 95 -3.52 0.81 -10.93
CA TYR A 95 -4.51 1.68 -10.31
C TYR A 95 -5.68 0.95 -9.63
N HIS A 96 -6.16 -0.16 -10.15
CA HIS A 96 -7.32 -0.94 -9.70
C HIS A 96 -8.57 -0.08 -9.43
N LEU A 97 -8.84 0.86 -10.32
CA LEU A 97 -10.07 1.65 -10.28
C LEU A 97 -11.22 0.85 -10.88
N ILE A 98 -12.40 0.95 -10.26
CA ILE A 98 -13.60 0.30 -10.75
C ILE A 98 -14.13 1.11 -11.93
N SER A 99 -14.05 0.56 -13.14
CA SER A 99 -14.38 1.25 -14.39
C SER A 99 -15.84 1.66 -14.52
N ALA A 100 -16.76 0.94 -13.87
CA ALA A 100 -18.18 1.25 -13.85
C ALA A 100 -18.52 2.48 -12.99
N MET A 101 -17.65 2.85 -12.05
CA MET A 101 -17.80 3.97 -11.12
C MET A 101 -17.03 5.20 -11.61
N ASN A 102 -17.56 6.41 -11.32
CA ASN A 102 -16.78 7.63 -11.47
C ASN A 102 -15.70 7.74 -10.38
N ILE A 103 -14.82 8.75 -10.47
CA ILE A 103 -13.69 8.84 -9.53
C ILE A 103 -14.14 9.20 -8.11
N LEU A 104 -15.20 9.98 -7.94
CA LEU A 104 -15.76 10.25 -6.62
C LEU A 104 -16.26 8.97 -5.94
N GLU A 105 -16.98 8.13 -6.69
CA GLU A 105 -17.48 6.84 -6.20
C GLU A 105 -16.33 5.88 -5.86
N ASN A 106 -15.28 5.84 -6.68
CA ASN A 106 -14.07 5.06 -6.40
C ASN A 106 -13.42 5.47 -5.06
N VAL A 107 -13.28 6.79 -4.83
CA VAL A 107 -12.66 7.31 -3.60
C VAL A 107 -13.57 7.13 -2.38
N MET A 108 -14.89 7.19 -2.54
CA MET A 108 -15.84 6.93 -1.45
C MET A 108 -15.88 5.48 -0.98
N LEU A 109 -15.41 4.53 -1.80
CA LEU A 109 -15.62 3.10 -1.57
C LEU A 109 -15.06 2.60 -0.23
N PRO A 110 -13.82 2.92 0.20
CA PRO A 110 -13.29 2.50 1.50
C PRO A 110 -14.15 3.01 2.68
N LEU A 111 -14.65 4.22 2.62
CA LEU A 111 -15.53 4.80 3.65
C LEU A 111 -16.90 4.12 3.72
N LYS A 112 -17.38 3.59 2.59
CA LYS A 112 -18.63 2.80 2.56
C LYS A 112 -18.47 1.52 3.40
N TYR A 113 -17.32 0.86 3.32
CA TYR A 113 -17.02 -0.32 4.14
C TYR A 113 -16.83 0.02 5.62
N GLN A 114 -16.43 1.25 5.95
CA GLN A 114 -16.41 1.76 7.32
C GLN A 114 -17.80 2.14 7.84
N LYS A 115 -18.85 2.04 7.01
CA LYS A 115 -20.23 2.44 7.33
C LYS A 115 -20.37 3.94 7.66
N VAL A 116 -19.50 4.78 7.12
CA VAL A 116 -19.58 6.23 7.22
C VAL A 116 -20.82 6.72 6.50
N ASP A 117 -21.51 7.73 7.03
CA ASP A 117 -22.68 8.35 6.41
C ASP A 117 -22.38 8.86 4.98
N ARG A 118 -23.38 8.80 4.09
CA ARG A 118 -23.19 9.12 2.67
C ARG A 118 -22.77 10.58 2.45
N ALA A 119 -23.32 11.52 3.19
CA ALA A 119 -22.98 12.93 3.06
C ALA A 119 -21.51 13.17 3.44
N VAL A 120 -21.05 12.59 4.56
CA VAL A 120 -19.68 12.66 5.03
C VAL A 120 -18.70 11.98 4.04
N ARG A 121 -19.10 10.84 3.43
CA ARG A 121 -18.29 10.18 2.39
C ARG A 121 -18.05 11.07 1.19
N ILE A 122 -19.11 11.77 0.73
CA ILE A 122 -19.02 12.69 -0.42
C ILE A 122 -18.05 13.82 -0.10
N GLU A 123 -18.17 14.45 1.06
CA GLU A 123 -17.30 15.55 1.45
C GLU A 123 -15.84 15.13 1.60
N LYS A 124 -15.57 14.03 2.31
CA LYS A 124 -14.22 13.50 2.45
C LYS A 124 -13.60 13.11 1.09
N ALA A 125 -14.37 12.47 0.23
CA ALA A 125 -13.88 12.06 -1.09
C ALA A 125 -13.63 13.26 -2.02
N LYS A 126 -14.45 14.31 -1.97
CA LYS A 126 -14.21 15.57 -2.68
C LYS A 126 -12.92 16.23 -2.21
N ALA A 127 -12.74 16.38 -0.90
CA ALA A 127 -11.52 16.94 -0.32
C ALA A 127 -10.26 16.14 -0.71
N ALA A 128 -10.34 14.81 -0.69
CA ALA A 128 -9.25 13.94 -1.12
C ALA A 128 -8.91 14.10 -2.62
N LEU A 129 -9.92 14.26 -3.49
CA LEU A 129 -9.73 14.50 -4.92
C LEU A 129 -9.20 15.91 -5.21
N GLU A 130 -9.61 16.90 -4.44
CA GLU A 130 -9.09 18.25 -4.53
C GLU A 130 -7.61 18.32 -4.12
N ALA A 131 -7.23 17.63 -3.04
CA ALA A 131 -5.84 17.53 -2.57
C ALA A 131 -4.88 16.93 -3.62
N VAL A 132 -5.38 16.10 -4.54
CA VAL A 132 -4.58 15.54 -5.66
C VAL A 132 -4.82 16.28 -7.00
N GLY A 133 -5.47 17.45 -6.97
CA GLY A 133 -5.71 18.31 -8.15
C GLY A 133 -6.74 17.75 -9.14
N LEU A 134 -7.75 17.03 -8.66
CA LEU A 134 -8.82 16.41 -9.47
C LEU A 134 -10.24 16.82 -9.05
N GLY A 135 -10.38 17.90 -8.27
CA GLY A 135 -11.66 18.39 -7.78
C GLY A 135 -12.69 18.70 -8.87
N GLU A 136 -12.26 19.23 -10.02
CA GLU A 136 -13.14 19.52 -11.15
C GLU A 136 -13.55 18.28 -11.97
N ARG A 137 -12.91 17.12 -11.73
CA ARG A 137 -13.10 15.88 -12.51
C ARG A 137 -13.88 14.79 -11.77
N ILE A 138 -14.52 15.11 -10.66
CA ILE A 138 -15.16 14.14 -9.75
C ILE A 138 -16.18 13.21 -10.42
N HIS A 139 -16.79 13.65 -11.51
CA HIS A 139 -17.77 12.86 -12.27
C HIS A 139 -17.18 12.07 -13.43
N HIS A 140 -15.88 12.25 -13.74
CA HIS A 140 -15.21 11.48 -14.81
C HIS A 140 -15.06 10.01 -14.42
N LYS A 141 -15.11 9.15 -15.42
CA LYS A 141 -14.82 7.73 -15.27
C LYS A 141 -13.33 7.45 -15.50
N PRO A 142 -12.79 6.32 -14.98
CA PRO A 142 -11.36 6.01 -15.13
C PRO A 142 -10.85 6.01 -16.57
N HIS A 143 -11.65 5.60 -17.56
CA HIS A 143 -11.23 5.59 -18.96
C HIS A 143 -11.07 6.98 -19.59
N GLU A 144 -11.60 8.02 -18.96
CA GLU A 144 -11.49 9.43 -19.39
C GLU A 144 -10.24 10.11 -18.82
N LEU A 145 -9.42 9.40 -18.05
CA LEU A 145 -8.27 9.94 -17.35
C LEU A 145 -6.93 9.42 -17.92
N SER A 146 -5.90 10.26 -17.88
CA SER A 146 -4.51 9.85 -18.14
C SER A 146 -4.01 8.88 -17.06
N GLY A 147 -2.89 8.19 -17.32
CA GLY A 147 -2.24 7.29 -16.35
C GLY A 147 -1.92 7.98 -15.03
N GLY A 148 -1.30 9.16 -15.09
CA GLY A 148 -0.98 9.93 -13.88
C GLY A 148 -2.22 10.44 -13.14
N GLN A 149 -3.30 10.78 -13.84
CA GLN A 149 -4.56 11.13 -13.18
C GLN A 149 -5.18 9.91 -12.47
N LYS A 150 -5.18 8.73 -13.11
CA LYS A 150 -5.63 7.48 -12.49
C LYS A 150 -4.83 7.16 -11.22
N GLN A 151 -3.52 7.35 -11.26
CA GLN A 151 -2.66 7.12 -10.09
C GLN A 151 -3.00 8.10 -8.97
N ARG A 152 -3.22 9.36 -9.27
CA ARG A 152 -3.67 10.34 -8.27
C ARG A 152 -5.03 9.99 -7.67
N VAL A 153 -5.98 9.47 -8.44
CA VAL A 153 -7.25 8.93 -7.91
C VAL A 153 -7.00 7.74 -6.98
N ALA A 154 -6.09 6.81 -7.36
CA ALA A 154 -5.75 5.67 -6.52
C ALA A 154 -5.12 6.11 -5.18
N ILE A 155 -4.26 7.15 -5.20
CA ILE A 155 -3.70 7.76 -3.99
C ILE A 155 -4.81 8.41 -3.14
N ALA A 156 -5.69 9.22 -3.73
CA ALA A 156 -6.82 9.83 -3.02
C ALA A 156 -7.72 8.76 -2.37
N ARG A 157 -8.03 7.66 -3.09
CA ARG A 157 -8.78 6.53 -2.56
C ARG A 157 -8.07 5.85 -1.40
N ALA A 158 -6.75 5.69 -1.48
CA ALA A 158 -5.97 5.08 -0.41
C ALA A 158 -5.94 5.95 0.85
N MET A 159 -5.88 7.28 0.68
CA MET A 159 -5.74 8.25 1.77
C MET A 159 -7.07 8.69 2.40
N VAL A 160 -8.21 8.45 1.76
CA VAL A 160 -9.53 8.96 2.23
C VAL A 160 -9.94 8.43 3.61
N THR A 161 -9.37 7.31 4.04
CA THR A 161 -9.58 6.71 5.38
C THR A 161 -8.56 7.19 6.41
N GLU A 162 -7.64 8.08 6.05
CA GLU A 162 -6.55 8.57 6.91
C GLU A 162 -5.74 7.40 7.51
N PRO A 163 -5.17 6.52 6.65
CA PRO A 163 -4.51 5.31 7.11
C PRO A 163 -3.17 5.64 7.79
N LYS A 164 -2.71 4.75 8.69
CA LYS A 164 -1.36 4.84 9.28
C LYS A 164 -0.26 4.42 8.30
N ILE A 165 -0.60 3.53 7.36
CA ILE A 165 0.32 2.97 6.37
C ILE A 165 -0.24 3.20 4.98
N LEU A 166 0.56 3.76 4.08
CA LEU A 166 0.31 3.77 2.65
C LEU A 166 1.26 2.77 1.98
N LEU A 167 0.69 1.70 1.46
CA LEU A 167 1.42 0.59 0.85
C LEU A 167 1.30 0.67 -0.66
N ALA A 168 2.40 0.93 -1.35
CA ALA A 168 2.45 1.18 -2.79
C ALA A 168 3.24 0.10 -3.53
N ASP A 169 2.60 -0.60 -4.47
CA ASP A 169 3.20 -1.63 -5.31
C ASP A 169 3.52 -1.05 -6.68
N GLU A 170 4.82 -0.91 -7.01
CA GLU A 170 5.33 -0.35 -8.27
C GLU A 170 4.58 0.93 -8.70
N PRO A 171 4.45 1.95 -7.82
CA PRO A 171 3.48 3.03 -8.01
C PRO A 171 3.76 3.94 -9.21
N THR A 172 4.95 3.86 -9.79
CA THR A 172 5.37 4.65 -10.96
C THR A 172 5.63 3.80 -12.20
N GLY A 173 5.54 2.48 -12.09
CA GLY A 173 5.93 1.54 -13.15
C GLY A 173 5.13 1.63 -14.46
N ALA A 174 3.94 2.26 -14.43
CA ALA A 174 3.10 2.49 -15.62
C ALA A 174 3.08 3.97 -16.07
N LEU A 175 3.98 4.82 -15.51
CA LEU A 175 4.01 6.26 -15.75
C LEU A 175 5.28 6.68 -16.49
N ASP A 176 5.19 7.79 -17.21
CA ASP A 176 6.37 8.47 -17.70
C ASP A 176 7.22 9.05 -16.55
N THR A 177 8.47 9.38 -16.83
CA THR A 177 9.44 9.79 -15.81
C THR A 177 8.99 11.04 -15.03
N GLU A 178 8.40 12.03 -15.72
CA GLU A 178 7.99 13.29 -15.08
C GLU A 178 6.77 13.08 -14.17
N THR A 179 5.77 12.37 -14.68
CA THR A 179 4.59 11.99 -13.90
C THR A 179 4.97 11.09 -12.69
N GLY A 180 5.95 10.20 -12.89
CA GLY A 180 6.48 9.36 -11.80
C GLY A 180 7.11 10.19 -10.68
N LYS A 181 7.91 11.23 -11.02
CA LYS A 181 8.48 12.16 -10.02
C LYS A 181 7.38 12.88 -9.24
N GLN A 182 6.35 13.40 -9.91
CA GLN A 182 5.23 14.07 -9.25
C GLN A 182 4.51 13.15 -8.26
N VAL A 183 4.34 11.87 -8.59
CA VAL A 183 3.77 10.86 -7.67
C VAL A 183 4.67 10.65 -6.45
N MET A 184 5.99 10.56 -6.64
CA MET A 184 6.93 10.41 -5.52
C MET A 184 6.97 11.64 -4.62
N GLU A 185 6.90 12.84 -5.18
CA GLU A 185 6.76 14.09 -4.42
C GLU A 185 5.46 14.13 -3.61
N MET A 186 4.36 13.64 -4.18
CA MET A 186 3.08 13.52 -3.48
C MET A 186 3.20 12.55 -2.28
N PHE A 187 3.87 11.42 -2.43
CA PHE A 187 4.12 10.50 -1.30
C PHE A 187 4.94 11.18 -0.20
N ARG A 188 6.02 11.90 -0.55
CA ARG A 188 6.81 12.65 0.44
C ARG A 188 5.99 13.70 1.17
N LYS A 189 5.14 14.42 0.45
CA LYS A 189 4.23 15.41 1.04
C LYS A 189 3.28 14.75 2.04
N ILE A 190 2.64 13.64 1.67
CA ILE A 190 1.75 12.87 2.56
C ILE A 190 2.50 12.41 3.81
N ASN A 191 3.70 11.86 3.65
CA ASN A 191 4.52 11.40 4.77
C ASN A 191 4.85 12.55 5.73
N ASN A 192 5.37 13.66 5.22
CA ASN A 192 5.81 14.80 6.03
C ASN A 192 4.64 15.54 6.72
N GLU A 193 3.52 15.72 6.03
CA GLU A 193 2.41 16.54 6.55
C GLU A 193 1.44 15.73 7.44
N GLN A 194 1.31 14.43 7.19
CA GLN A 194 0.33 13.59 7.88
C GLN A 194 0.94 12.52 8.78
N ASN A 195 2.28 12.44 8.85
CA ASN A 195 3.01 11.39 9.57
C ASN A 195 2.54 9.97 9.19
N THR A 196 2.10 9.80 7.92
CA THR A 196 1.71 8.51 7.36
C THR A 196 2.96 7.73 6.99
N THR A 197 3.08 6.49 7.46
CA THR A 197 4.18 5.60 7.06
C THR A 197 3.99 5.20 5.60
N ILE A 198 5.02 5.39 4.77
CA ILE A 198 4.99 5.03 3.35
C ILE A 198 5.90 3.85 3.09
N ILE A 199 5.34 2.79 2.52
CA ILE A 199 6.08 1.58 2.16
C ILE A 199 5.93 1.36 0.66
N ILE A 200 7.02 1.50 -0.09
CA ILE A 200 7.04 1.30 -1.54
C ILE A 200 7.69 -0.04 -1.85
N VAL A 201 6.96 -0.90 -2.53
CA VAL A 201 7.50 -2.14 -3.09
C VAL A 201 7.91 -1.87 -4.52
N THR A 202 9.19 -2.07 -4.86
CA THR A 202 9.70 -1.77 -6.19
C THR A 202 10.94 -2.58 -6.54
N HIS A 203 11.24 -2.68 -7.83
CA HIS A 203 12.52 -3.16 -8.35
C HIS A 203 13.37 -2.01 -8.96
N ASP A 204 12.87 -0.77 -8.98
CA ASP A 204 13.59 0.40 -9.50
C ASP A 204 14.55 0.97 -8.44
N PRO A 205 15.89 0.90 -8.68
CA PRO A 205 16.89 1.41 -7.74
C PRO A 205 16.72 2.91 -7.42
N ARG A 206 16.26 3.70 -8.41
CA ARG A 206 16.08 5.16 -8.25
C ARG A 206 15.00 5.48 -7.19
N ILE A 207 13.97 4.64 -7.12
CA ILE A 207 12.94 4.77 -6.07
C ILE A 207 13.52 4.35 -4.72
N GLY A 208 14.27 3.23 -4.69
CA GLY A 208 14.92 2.78 -3.46
C GLY A 208 15.83 3.84 -2.84
N GLU A 209 16.67 4.48 -3.65
CA GLU A 209 17.56 5.57 -3.24
C GLU A 209 16.81 6.84 -2.80
N SER A 210 15.56 6.98 -3.21
CA SER A 210 14.72 8.13 -2.85
C SER A 210 14.02 7.99 -1.50
N THR A 211 14.08 6.83 -0.86
CA THR A 211 13.49 6.55 0.46
C THR A 211 14.53 6.68 1.58
N GLU A 212 14.07 6.86 2.83
CA GLU A 212 14.96 7.01 3.99
C GLU A 212 15.65 5.69 4.36
N ARG A 213 14.99 4.56 4.07
CA ARG A 213 15.50 3.22 4.32
C ARG A 213 15.06 2.24 3.24
N CYS A 214 15.98 1.39 2.81
CA CYS A 214 15.72 0.35 1.85
C CYS A 214 15.87 -1.04 2.49
N ILE A 215 14.82 -1.86 2.45
CA ILE A 215 14.82 -3.26 2.87
C ILE A 215 15.00 -4.11 1.61
N LYS A 216 16.13 -4.80 1.49
CA LYS A 216 16.41 -5.64 0.32
C LYS A 216 15.98 -7.08 0.60
N ILE A 217 15.17 -7.67 -0.31
CA ILE A 217 14.71 -9.06 -0.24
C ILE A 217 15.26 -9.80 -1.47
N LEU A 218 15.97 -10.90 -1.21
CA LEU A 218 16.48 -11.83 -2.21
C LEU A 218 16.11 -13.26 -1.80
N ASP A 219 15.53 -14.04 -2.70
CA ASP A 219 15.13 -15.44 -2.48
C ASP A 219 14.35 -15.68 -1.17
N GLY A 220 13.48 -14.75 -0.82
CA GLY A 220 12.64 -14.81 0.37
C GLY A 220 13.34 -14.47 1.68
N GLN A 221 14.54 -13.90 1.64
CA GLN A 221 15.33 -13.49 2.80
C GLN A 221 15.72 -12.02 2.72
N ILE A 222 15.92 -11.37 3.87
CA ILE A 222 16.52 -10.03 3.92
C ILE A 222 18.01 -10.14 3.69
N VAL A 223 18.52 -9.28 2.80
CA VAL A 223 19.95 -9.13 2.57
C VAL A 223 20.40 -7.87 3.29
N THR A 224 21.27 -8.03 4.28
CA THR A 224 22.03 -6.92 4.88
C THR A 224 23.26 -6.64 4.01
N GLU A 225 23.47 -5.38 3.64
CA GLU A 225 24.73 -4.94 3.03
C GLU A 225 25.88 -5.01 4.02
#